data_5848445fe37bf6688f87d700690a6a9c
#
_entry.id   5848445fe37bf6688f87d700690a6a9c
#
_cell.length_a   1.000
_cell.length_b   1.000
_cell.length_c   1.000
_cell.angle_alpha   90.00
_cell.angle_beta   90.00
_cell.angle_gamma   90.00
#
_symmetry.space_group_name_H-M   'P 1'
#
loop_
_entity.id
_entity.type
_entity.pdbx_description
1 polymer ?
#
loop_
_entity_poly.entity_id
_entity_poly.type
_entity_poly.pdbx_seq_one_letter_code
_entity_poly.pdbx_strand_id
1 'polypeptide(L)'
;MAYYYYDNGRRGGFLSSLPPVTRNLIIINVIVFVASLLNQNFMIGNFALFYPTSPFFHWWQVVTHMFMHGGFWHIFFNMYTLFIFGIVLERIIGSKKFLLFYFVCGLGAVALHLGVEYLQMQSYIQGAALGNAAAIQNITAIKMTPTVGASGAIYGVLMGYAMLFPESRMTLLFPPVTLSAKWMVGIFAAIELFTGMTGVTPGIAHFAHLGGMLFAWLLILWWRKRGILFDQNKL
;
A
#
# COMPACT_ATOMS: atom_id res chain seq x y z
N MET A 1 -9.81 -53.36 -9.42
CA MET A 1 -8.89 -52.62 -10.31
C MET A 1 -8.94 -51.14 -9.92
N ALA A 2 -7.92 -50.65 -9.26
CA ALA A 2 -7.79 -49.25 -8.87
C ALA A 2 -7.15 -48.46 -10.02
N TYR A 3 -7.89 -47.56 -10.62
CA TYR A 3 -7.34 -46.63 -11.61
C TYR A 3 -6.49 -45.58 -10.87
N TYR A 4 -5.18 -45.65 -10.95
CA TYR A 4 -4.28 -44.58 -10.63
C TYR A 4 -4.41 -43.49 -11.67
N TYR A 5 -5.05 -42.38 -11.34
CA TYR A 5 -4.96 -41.17 -12.14
C TYR A 5 -3.55 -40.62 -11.99
N TYR A 6 -2.72 -40.80 -13.02
CA TYR A 6 -1.47 -40.07 -13.19
C TYR A 6 -1.87 -38.61 -13.46
N ASP A 7 -1.80 -37.78 -12.41
CA ASP A 7 -1.78 -36.32 -12.59
C ASP A 7 -0.46 -36.00 -13.32
N ASN A 8 -0.57 -35.69 -14.62
CA ASN A 8 0.52 -35.16 -15.42
C ASN A 8 0.88 -33.79 -14.87
N GLY A 9 1.65 -33.77 -13.79
CA GLY A 9 2.16 -32.59 -13.13
C GLY A 9 2.79 -31.67 -14.17
N ARG A 10 2.04 -30.66 -14.61
CA ARG A 10 2.60 -29.51 -15.31
C ARG A 10 3.75 -29.02 -14.43
N ARG A 11 4.99 -29.24 -14.85
CA ARG A 11 6.17 -28.61 -14.29
C ARG A 11 6.07 -27.10 -14.53
N GLY A 12 5.16 -26.46 -13.82
CA GLY A 12 5.08 -25.01 -13.78
C GLY A 12 6.32 -24.49 -13.07
N GLY A 13 7.02 -23.52 -13.67
CA GLY A 13 8.14 -22.86 -13.01
C GLY A 13 7.71 -22.16 -11.72
N PHE A 14 8.67 -21.68 -10.93
CA PHE A 14 8.44 -20.99 -9.65
C PHE A 14 7.28 -19.97 -9.70
N LEU A 15 7.21 -19.17 -10.76
CA LEU A 15 6.15 -18.16 -10.91
C LEU A 15 4.73 -18.75 -11.02
N SER A 16 4.57 -19.96 -11.56
CA SER A 16 3.26 -20.60 -11.68
C SER A 16 2.77 -21.21 -10.36
N SER A 17 3.65 -21.39 -9.38
CA SER A 17 3.30 -21.86 -8.03
C SER A 17 2.79 -20.74 -7.11
N LEU A 18 2.97 -19.47 -7.50
CA LEU A 18 2.52 -18.31 -6.75
C LEU A 18 1.02 -18.04 -6.95
N PRO A 19 0.31 -17.57 -5.91
CA PRO A 19 -1.06 -17.09 -6.06
C PRO A 19 -1.15 -16.00 -7.14
N PRO A 20 -2.17 -16.04 -8.01
CA PRO A 20 -2.17 -15.27 -9.26
C PRO A 20 -2.23 -13.75 -9.04
N VAL A 21 -2.94 -13.27 -8.03
CA VAL A 21 -3.06 -11.81 -7.79
C VAL A 21 -1.75 -11.25 -7.27
N THR A 22 -1.17 -11.87 -6.23
CA THR A 22 0.14 -11.45 -5.69
C THR A 22 1.21 -11.45 -6.77
N ARG A 23 1.29 -12.54 -7.56
CA ARG A 23 2.23 -12.66 -8.67
C ARG A 23 2.05 -11.52 -9.67
N ASN A 24 0.81 -11.29 -10.14
CA ASN A 24 0.52 -10.28 -11.16
C ASN A 24 0.79 -8.87 -10.65
N LEU A 25 0.44 -8.56 -9.39
CA LEU A 25 0.77 -7.28 -8.76
C LEU A 25 2.28 -7.04 -8.73
N ILE A 26 3.08 -8.03 -8.34
CA ILE A 26 4.55 -7.92 -8.35
C ILE A 26 5.06 -7.67 -9.77
N ILE A 27 4.60 -8.44 -10.76
CA ILE A 27 5.02 -8.29 -12.16
C ILE A 27 4.68 -6.88 -12.68
N ILE A 28 3.46 -6.40 -12.45
CA ILE A 28 3.03 -5.07 -12.91
C ILE A 28 3.91 -3.98 -12.28
N ASN A 29 4.16 -4.05 -10.96
CA ASN A 29 5.02 -3.08 -10.28
C ASN A 29 6.44 -3.06 -10.84
N VAL A 30 7.02 -4.23 -11.11
CA VAL A 30 8.36 -4.34 -11.73
C VAL A 30 8.36 -3.74 -13.14
N ILE A 31 7.35 -4.05 -13.97
CA ILE A 31 7.24 -3.49 -15.33
C ILE A 31 7.13 -1.96 -15.28
N VAL A 32 6.27 -1.40 -14.42
CA VAL A 32 6.10 0.04 -14.26
C VAL A 32 7.39 0.69 -13.75
N PHE A 33 8.09 0.04 -12.81
CA PHE A 33 9.37 0.53 -12.32
C PHE A 33 10.44 0.60 -13.42
N VAL A 34 10.57 -0.46 -14.23
CA VAL A 34 11.49 -0.49 -15.38
C VAL A 34 11.12 0.61 -16.38
N ALA A 35 9.83 0.80 -16.70
CA ALA A 35 9.38 1.91 -17.54
C ALA A 35 9.74 3.28 -16.95
N SER A 36 9.67 3.43 -15.62
CA SER A 36 10.05 4.67 -14.94
C SER A 36 11.55 4.97 -15.03
N LEU A 37 12.40 3.96 -15.14
CA LEU A 37 13.84 4.16 -15.36
C LEU A 37 14.14 4.70 -16.76
N LEU A 38 13.27 4.44 -17.75
CA LEU A 38 13.45 4.92 -19.13
C LEU A 38 13.05 6.39 -19.30
N ASN A 39 11.98 6.83 -18.62
CA ASN A 39 11.53 8.23 -18.67
C ASN A 39 10.82 8.61 -17.36
N GLN A 40 11.63 8.94 -16.36
CA GLN A 40 11.12 9.24 -15.01
C GLN A 40 10.17 10.45 -14.98
N ASN A 41 10.51 11.54 -15.70
CA ASN A 41 9.70 12.75 -15.69
C ASN A 41 8.30 12.51 -16.29
N PHE A 42 8.23 11.79 -17.40
CA PHE A 42 6.95 11.42 -18.01
C PHE A 42 6.13 10.53 -17.07
N MET A 43 6.75 9.51 -16.48
CA MET A 43 6.07 8.57 -15.62
C MET A 43 5.56 9.24 -14.33
N ILE A 44 6.36 10.07 -13.68
CA ILE A 44 5.94 10.81 -12.49
C ILE A 44 4.81 11.78 -12.85
N GLY A 45 4.95 12.61 -13.87
CA GLY A 45 3.97 13.62 -14.24
C GLY A 45 2.59 13.04 -14.59
N ASN A 46 2.55 11.83 -15.17
CA ASN A 46 1.29 11.23 -15.62
C ASN A 46 0.69 10.20 -14.65
N PHE A 47 1.50 9.50 -13.84
CA PHE A 47 1.05 8.33 -13.07
C PHE A 47 1.24 8.44 -11.56
N ALA A 48 2.10 9.36 -11.06
CA ALA A 48 2.18 9.66 -9.64
C ALA A 48 0.96 10.49 -9.20
N LEU A 49 0.55 10.34 -7.94
CA LEU A 49 -0.58 11.09 -7.39
C LEU A 49 -0.12 12.48 -6.99
N PHE A 50 -0.78 13.49 -7.54
CA PHE A 50 -0.66 14.88 -7.10
C PHE A 50 -1.92 15.32 -6.35
N TYR A 51 -1.78 16.38 -5.56
CA TYR A 51 -2.92 17.00 -4.89
C TYR A 51 -3.95 17.50 -5.92
N PRO A 52 -5.29 17.38 -5.68
CA PRO A 52 -6.32 17.64 -6.69
C PRO A 52 -6.32 19.02 -7.36
N THR A 53 -5.74 20.04 -6.72
CA THR A 53 -5.59 21.38 -7.32
C THR A 53 -4.21 21.63 -7.95
N SER A 54 -3.38 20.59 -8.06
CA SER A 54 -2.11 20.63 -8.80
C SER A 54 -2.38 20.71 -10.31
N PRO A 55 -1.57 21.45 -11.10
CA PRO A 55 -1.63 21.41 -12.55
C PRO A 55 -1.26 20.03 -13.15
N PHE A 56 -0.64 19.16 -12.37
CA PHE A 56 -0.24 17.81 -12.76
C PHE A 56 -1.25 16.72 -12.34
N PHE A 57 -2.35 17.11 -11.67
CA PHE A 57 -3.32 16.13 -11.22
C PHE A 57 -4.15 15.57 -12.37
N HIS A 58 -4.27 14.25 -12.41
CA HIS A 58 -5.17 13.50 -13.26
C HIS A 58 -5.94 12.47 -12.42
N TRP A 59 -7.24 12.29 -12.68
CA TRP A 59 -8.09 11.41 -11.88
C TRP A 59 -7.63 9.94 -11.81
N TRP A 60 -6.96 9.44 -12.85
CA TRP A 60 -6.42 8.06 -12.86
C TRP A 60 -5.25 7.86 -11.91
N GLN A 61 -4.58 8.94 -11.49
CA GLN A 61 -3.47 8.90 -10.54
C GLN A 61 -3.88 8.34 -9.17
N VAL A 62 -5.17 8.41 -8.83
CA VAL A 62 -5.75 7.79 -7.62
C VAL A 62 -5.50 6.27 -7.59
N VAL A 63 -5.32 5.65 -8.76
CA VAL A 63 -5.02 4.22 -8.88
C VAL A 63 -3.57 3.99 -9.33
N THR A 64 -3.11 4.72 -10.34
CA THR A 64 -1.83 4.43 -10.99
C THR A 64 -0.62 4.65 -10.09
N HIS A 65 -0.69 5.61 -9.14
CA HIS A 65 0.38 5.85 -8.17
C HIS A 65 0.74 4.60 -7.35
N MET A 66 -0.22 3.67 -7.14
CA MET A 66 0.00 2.43 -6.41
C MET A 66 1.02 1.50 -7.08
N PHE A 67 1.36 1.74 -8.33
CA PHE A 67 2.33 0.97 -9.11
C PHE A 67 3.64 1.73 -9.35
N MET A 68 3.69 3.01 -8.98
CA MET A 68 4.89 3.85 -9.12
C MET A 68 5.81 3.70 -7.91
N HIS A 69 7.13 3.79 -8.14
CA HIS A 69 8.12 3.69 -7.06
C HIS A 69 9.23 4.71 -7.23
N GLY A 70 9.61 5.37 -6.14
CA GLY A 70 10.61 6.44 -6.13
C GLY A 70 12.08 5.97 -6.18
N GLY A 71 12.34 4.64 -6.17
CA GLY A 71 13.70 4.11 -6.27
C GLY A 71 13.77 2.62 -5.95
N PHE A 72 14.97 2.03 -6.16
CA PHE A 72 15.19 0.59 -6.02
C PHE A 72 14.82 0.04 -4.64
N TRP A 73 15.25 0.66 -3.56
CA TRP A 73 14.93 0.17 -2.21
C TRP A 73 13.44 0.27 -1.89
N HIS A 74 12.77 1.29 -2.45
CA HIS A 74 11.33 1.45 -2.28
C HIS A 74 10.56 0.30 -2.93
N ILE A 75 10.84 -0.05 -4.20
CA ILE A 75 10.19 -1.19 -4.84
C ILE A 75 10.62 -2.51 -4.21
N PHE A 76 11.88 -2.66 -3.84
CA PHE A 76 12.39 -3.90 -3.24
C PHE A 76 11.62 -4.25 -1.96
N PHE A 77 11.53 -3.33 -0.99
CA PHE A 77 10.83 -3.61 0.26
C PHE A 77 9.32 -3.77 0.07
N ASN A 78 8.73 -3.03 -0.85
CA ASN A 78 7.31 -3.21 -1.18
C ASN A 78 7.05 -4.61 -1.76
N MET A 79 7.79 -5.03 -2.77
CA MET A 79 7.60 -6.33 -3.41
C MET A 79 7.99 -7.48 -2.49
N TYR A 80 9.04 -7.34 -1.68
CA TYR A 80 9.41 -8.31 -0.66
C TYR A 80 8.29 -8.53 0.35
N THR A 81 7.72 -7.46 0.88
CA THR A 81 6.61 -7.53 1.83
C THR A 81 5.35 -8.13 1.19
N LEU A 82 5.02 -7.69 -0.03
CA LEU A 82 3.90 -8.25 -0.78
C LEU A 82 4.10 -9.73 -1.09
N PHE A 83 5.31 -10.15 -1.43
CA PHE A 83 5.64 -11.55 -1.67
C PHE A 83 5.43 -12.40 -0.42
N ILE A 84 5.93 -11.99 0.74
CA ILE A 84 5.82 -12.78 1.97
C ILE A 84 4.38 -12.81 2.49
N PHE A 85 3.77 -11.65 2.69
CA PHE A 85 2.48 -11.55 3.37
C PHE A 85 1.30 -11.63 2.42
N GLY A 86 1.44 -11.12 1.19
CA GLY A 86 0.40 -11.20 0.16
C GLY A 86 0.10 -12.63 -0.25
N ILE A 87 1.13 -13.49 -0.45
CA ILE A 87 0.95 -14.91 -0.75
C ILE A 87 0.12 -15.60 0.34
N VAL A 88 0.44 -15.35 1.60
CA VAL A 88 -0.27 -15.96 2.72
C VAL A 88 -1.72 -15.49 2.76
N LEU A 89 -1.95 -14.18 2.68
CA LEU A 89 -3.31 -13.64 2.69
C LEU A 89 -4.13 -14.15 1.51
N GLU A 90 -3.60 -14.11 0.29
CA GLU A 90 -4.33 -14.56 -0.91
C GLU A 90 -4.72 -16.03 -0.81
N ARG A 91 -3.84 -16.90 -0.28
CA ARG A 91 -4.15 -18.31 -0.07
C ARG A 91 -5.28 -18.53 0.94
N ILE A 92 -5.37 -17.69 1.97
CA ILE A 92 -6.36 -17.82 3.03
C ILE A 92 -7.71 -17.25 2.65
N ILE A 93 -7.75 -16.02 2.10
CA ILE A 93 -9.02 -15.36 1.80
C ILE A 93 -9.49 -15.56 0.35
N GLY A 94 -8.64 -16.12 -0.51
CA GLY A 94 -8.90 -16.31 -1.94
C GLY A 94 -8.56 -15.10 -2.79
N SER A 95 -8.25 -15.34 -4.08
CA SER A 95 -7.71 -14.33 -5.00
C SER A 95 -8.66 -13.16 -5.23
N LYS A 96 -9.96 -13.38 -5.39
CA LYS A 96 -10.94 -12.29 -5.60
C LYS A 96 -10.98 -11.34 -4.43
N LYS A 97 -11.06 -11.88 -3.19
CA LYS A 97 -11.09 -11.07 -1.98
C LYS A 97 -9.77 -10.37 -1.75
N PHE A 98 -8.65 -11.02 -2.03
CA PHE A 98 -7.34 -10.41 -1.89
C PHE A 98 -7.16 -9.24 -2.86
N LEU A 99 -7.62 -9.36 -4.10
CA LEU A 99 -7.59 -8.25 -5.06
C LEU A 99 -8.43 -7.06 -4.57
N LEU A 100 -9.68 -7.34 -4.15
CA LEU A 100 -10.54 -6.30 -3.57
C LEU A 100 -9.91 -5.66 -2.33
N PHE A 101 -9.37 -6.49 -1.43
CA PHE A 101 -8.69 -6.05 -0.22
C PHE A 101 -7.52 -5.10 -0.53
N TYR A 102 -6.65 -5.48 -1.47
CA TYR A 102 -5.50 -4.69 -1.88
C TYR A 102 -5.91 -3.30 -2.40
N PHE A 103 -6.92 -3.25 -3.29
CA PHE A 103 -7.40 -1.97 -3.83
C PHE A 103 -8.15 -1.13 -2.79
N VAL A 104 -8.96 -1.74 -1.93
CA VAL A 104 -9.63 -1.01 -0.83
C VAL A 104 -8.60 -0.39 0.11
N CYS A 105 -7.54 -1.10 0.46
CA CYS A 105 -6.45 -0.56 1.28
C CYS A 105 -5.71 0.58 0.57
N GLY A 106 -5.39 0.43 -0.72
CA GLY A 106 -4.72 1.47 -1.50
C GLY A 106 -5.57 2.73 -1.69
N LEU A 107 -6.85 2.58 -2.00
CA LEU A 107 -7.78 3.72 -2.11
C LEU A 107 -8.04 4.36 -0.74
N GLY A 108 -8.13 3.58 0.32
CA GLY A 108 -8.21 4.08 1.69
C GLY A 108 -6.97 4.86 2.11
N ALA A 109 -5.80 4.43 1.66
CA ALA A 109 -4.54 5.15 1.82
C ALA A 109 -4.60 6.54 1.18
N VAL A 110 -5.06 6.61 -0.08
CA VAL A 110 -5.27 7.89 -0.78
C VAL A 110 -6.27 8.77 -0.06
N ALA A 111 -7.40 8.22 0.36
CA ALA A 111 -8.46 8.98 1.03
C ALA A 111 -7.96 9.64 2.32
N LEU A 112 -7.23 8.93 3.16
CA LEU A 112 -6.68 9.49 4.39
C LEU A 112 -5.56 10.49 4.10
N HIS A 113 -4.66 10.18 3.18
CA HIS A 113 -3.55 11.06 2.79
C HIS A 113 -4.05 12.41 2.26
N LEU A 114 -4.89 12.40 1.23
CA LEU A 114 -5.47 13.61 0.67
C LEU A 114 -6.38 14.36 1.66
N GLY A 115 -7.06 13.62 2.56
CA GLY A 115 -7.85 14.21 3.63
C GLY A 115 -6.98 15.03 4.60
N VAL A 116 -5.83 14.51 4.99
CA VAL A 116 -4.87 15.24 5.86
C VAL A 116 -4.25 16.42 5.11
N GLU A 117 -3.83 16.22 3.86
CA GLU A 117 -3.32 17.32 3.03
C GLU A 117 -4.36 18.43 2.82
N TYR A 118 -5.64 18.07 2.69
CA TYR A 118 -6.72 19.07 2.61
C TYR A 118 -6.80 19.92 3.88
N LEU A 119 -6.74 19.31 5.07
CA LEU A 119 -6.76 20.04 6.33
C LEU A 119 -5.52 20.95 6.48
N GLN A 120 -4.35 20.45 6.11
CA GLN A 120 -3.11 21.24 6.10
C GLN A 120 -3.21 22.40 5.10
N MET A 121 -3.75 22.16 3.92
CA MET A 121 -3.96 23.18 2.89
C MET A 121 -4.85 24.32 3.39
N GLN A 122 -5.96 24.01 4.08
CA GLN A 122 -6.84 25.05 4.66
C GLN A 122 -6.08 25.91 5.70
N SER A 123 -5.28 25.29 6.56
CA SER A 123 -4.46 26.01 7.54
C SER A 123 -3.42 26.91 6.87
N TYR A 124 -2.75 26.42 5.81
CA TYR A 124 -1.74 27.20 5.09
C TYR A 124 -2.37 28.35 4.30
N ILE A 125 -3.55 28.17 3.71
CA ILE A 125 -4.29 29.27 3.01
C ILE A 125 -4.61 30.39 3.99
N GLN A 126 -5.07 30.07 5.20
CA GLN A 126 -5.31 31.09 6.25
C GLN A 126 -4.00 31.80 6.66
N GLY A 127 -2.91 31.06 6.86
CA GLY A 127 -1.60 31.64 7.17
C GLY A 127 -1.09 32.56 6.05
N ALA A 128 -1.24 32.15 4.78
CA ALA A 128 -0.82 32.93 3.63
C ALA A 128 -1.61 34.24 3.51
N ALA A 129 -2.92 34.25 3.83
CA ALA A 129 -3.76 35.46 3.87
C ALA A 129 -3.29 36.46 4.94
N LEU A 130 -2.60 35.98 5.98
CA LEU A 130 -1.98 36.80 7.03
C LEU A 130 -0.53 37.19 6.71
N GLY A 131 -0.04 36.95 5.50
CA GLY A 131 1.31 37.31 5.05
C GLY A 131 2.41 36.32 5.45
N ASN A 132 2.07 35.11 5.91
CA ASN A 132 3.06 34.10 6.28
C ASN A 132 3.70 33.47 5.04
N ALA A 133 4.96 33.84 4.74
CA ALA A 133 5.71 33.33 3.59
C ALA A 133 5.93 31.80 3.62
N ALA A 134 6.13 31.21 4.81
CA ALA A 134 6.28 29.77 4.96
C ALA A 134 4.99 29.02 4.59
N ALA A 135 3.82 29.60 4.87
CA ALA A 135 2.55 29.02 4.45
C ALA A 135 2.40 28.97 2.93
N ILE A 136 2.86 29.99 2.21
CA ILE A 136 2.87 30.02 0.73
C ILE A 136 3.78 28.91 0.17
N GLN A 137 4.96 28.73 0.76
CA GLN A 137 5.88 27.65 0.37
C GLN A 137 5.26 26.25 0.59
N ASN A 138 4.58 26.05 1.73
CA ASN A 138 3.92 24.79 2.05
C ASN A 138 2.75 24.48 1.11
N ILE A 139 1.95 25.48 0.71
CA ILE A 139 0.91 25.33 -0.34
C ILE A 139 1.54 24.82 -1.64
N THR A 140 2.64 25.43 -2.05
CA THR A 140 3.37 25.01 -3.26
C THR A 140 3.92 23.59 -3.11
N ALA A 141 4.51 23.27 -1.97
CA ALA A 141 5.05 21.94 -1.70
C ALA A 141 3.96 20.86 -1.80
N ILE A 142 2.80 21.03 -1.16
CA ILE A 142 1.69 20.06 -1.27
C ILE A 142 1.26 19.87 -2.73
N LYS A 143 1.14 20.95 -3.50
CA LYS A 143 0.68 20.85 -4.90
C LYS A 143 1.71 20.19 -5.83
N MET A 144 3.00 20.38 -5.56
CA MET A 144 4.06 20.00 -6.48
C MET A 144 4.77 18.68 -6.09
N THR A 145 4.51 18.16 -4.89
CA THR A 145 5.15 16.90 -4.44
C THR A 145 4.30 15.71 -4.87
N PRO A 146 4.83 14.81 -5.71
CA PRO A 146 4.11 13.61 -6.10
C PRO A 146 4.16 12.53 -5.01
N THR A 147 3.05 11.83 -4.82
CA THR A 147 2.97 10.63 -3.99
C THR A 147 3.00 9.38 -4.86
N VAL A 148 3.84 8.42 -4.50
CA VAL A 148 4.05 7.16 -5.24
C VAL A 148 4.19 6.00 -4.27
N GLY A 149 3.75 4.82 -4.67
CA GLY A 149 4.03 3.57 -3.98
C GLY A 149 2.83 2.67 -3.75
N ALA A 150 3.11 1.37 -3.79
CA ALA A 150 2.21 0.32 -3.35
C ALA A 150 2.05 0.27 -1.81
N SER A 151 2.87 1.05 -1.09
CA SER A 151 3.07 0.90 0.36
C SER A 151 1.79 1.08 1.17
N GLY A 152 0.89 1.98 0.78
CA GLY A 152 -0.41 2.13 1.45
C GLY A 152 -1.22 0.82 1.44
N ALA A 153 -1.33 0.17 0.28
CA ALA A 153 -1.98 -1.15 0.18
C ALA A 153 -1.20 -2.24 0.94
N ILE A 154 0.13 -2.19 0.93
CA ILE A 154 1.00 -3.16 1.59
C ILE A 154 0.93 -3.03 3.12
N TYR A 155 0.85 -1.83 3.67
CA TYR A 155 0.56 -1.63 5.10
C TYR A 155 -0.82 -2.20 5.47
N GLY A 156 -1.80 -2.10 4.56
CA GLY A 156 -3.05 -2.83 4.68
C GLY A 156 -2.86 -4.35 4.70
N VAL A 157 -2.01 -4.91 3.84
CA VAL A 157 -1.67 -6.35 3.82
C VAL A 157 -1.03 -6.76 5.14
N LEU A 158 -0.10 -5.97 5.69
CA LEU A 158 0.51 -6.23 7.01
C LEU A 158 -0.54 -6.21 8.14
N MET A 159 -1.45 -5.22 8.14
CA MET A 159 -2.55 -5.15 9.11
C MET A 159 -3.46 -6.38 8.99
N GLY A 160 -3.83 -6.75 7.76
CA GLY A 160 -4.63 -7.95 7.51
C GLY A 160 -3.96 -9.22 8.02
N TYR A 161 -2.67 -9.37 7.77
CA TYR A 161 -1.87 -10.49 8.28
C TYR A 161 -1.87 -10.52 9.82
N ALA A 162 -1.58 -9.40 10.46
CA ALA A 162 -1.58 -9.31 11.93
C ALA A 162 -2.95 -9.60 12.56
N MET A 163 -4.05 -9.22 11.90
CA MET A 163 -5.41 -9.53 12.37
C MET A 163 -5.78 -11.01 12.23
N LEU A 164 -5.25 -11.72 11.22
CA LEU A 164 -5.52 -13.13 11.00
C LEU A 164 -4.56 -14.04 11.77
N PHE A 165 -3.33 -13.60 11.95
CA PHE A 165 -2.23 -14.36 12.58
C PHE A 165 -1.52 -13.54 13.67
N PRO A 166 -2.23 -13.07 14.71
CA PRO A 166 -1.69 -12.11 15.68
C PRO A 166 -0.45 -12.60 16.45
N GLU A 167 -0.35 -13.92 16.67
CA GLU A 167 0.75 -14.52 17.43
C GLU A 167 1.89 -15.05 16.55
N SER A 168 1.76 -14.96 15.22
CA SER A 168 2.83 -15.38 14.32
C SER A 168 4.08 -14.52 14.51
N ARG A 169 5.26 -15.15 14.43
CA ARG A 169 6.54 -14.45 14.59
C ARG A 169 6.91 -13.73 13.29
N MET A 170 7.13 -12.43 13.37
CA MET A 170 7.67 -11.59 12.30
C MET A 170 9.07 -11.11 12.70
N THR A 171 10.03 -11.25 11.78
CA THR A 171 11.40 -10.77 12.00
C THR A 171 11.70 -9.63 11.03
N LEU A 172 12.11 -8.48 11.56
CA LEU A 172 12.69 -7.42 10.74
C LEU A 172 14.05 -7.85 10.23
N LEU A 173 14.42 -7.43 9.04
CA LEU A 173 15.75 -7.68 8.48
C LEU A 173 16.81 -6.81 9.16
N PHE A 174 16.47 -5.54 9.41
CA PHE A 174 17.37 -4.57 10.03
C PHE A 174 16.58 -3.58 10.91
N PRO A 175 16.90 -3.47 12.21
CA PRO A 175 17.70 -4.43 12.99
C PRO A 175 16.99 -5.80 13.10
N PRO A 176 17.68 -6.92 13.34
CA PRO A 176 17.07 -8.25 13.42
C PRO A 176 16.27 -8.39 14.74
N VAL A 177 15.05 -7.88 14.73
CA VAL A 177 14.12 -7.95 15.88
C VAL A 177 12.94 -8.83 15.50
N THR A 178 12.63 -9.80 16.35
CA THR A 178 11.51 -10.72 16.20
C THR A 178 10.42 -10.43 17.22
N LEU A 179 9.21 -10.10 16.73
CA LEU A 179 8.02 -9.85 17.55
C LEU A 179 6.83 -10.63 16.99
N SER A 180 5.77 -10.78 17.79
CA SER A 180 4.51 -11.26 17.23
C SER A 180 3.90 -10.21 16.29
N ALA A 181 3.17 -10.67 15.26
CA ALA A 181 2.63 -9.82 14.20
C ALA A 181 1.80 -8.64 14.73
N LYS A 182 0.97 -8.87 15.75
CA LYS A 182 0.17 -7.82 16.39
C LYS A 182 1.02 -6.68 16.95
N TRP A 183 2.15 -7.00 17.60
CA TRP A 183 3.05 -5.99 18.17
C TRP A 183 3.88 -5.31 17.09
N MET A 184 4.41 -6.07 16.14
CA MET A 184 5.20 -5.52 15.03
C MET A 184 4.39 -4.49 14.24
N VAL A 185 3.17 -4.85 13.83
CA VAL A 185 2.31 -3.96 13.05
C VAL A 185 1.77 -2.81 13.89
N GLY A 186 1.50 -3.04 15.19
CA GLY A 186 1.13 -1.97 16.12
C GLY A 186 2.24 -0.92 16.30
N ILE A 187 3.50 -1.36 16.40
CA ILE A 187 4.67 -0.47 16.45
C ILE A 187 4.81 0.31 15.14
N PHE A 188 4.65 -0.34 13.97
CA PHE A 188 4.66 0.36 12.69
C PHE A 188 3.59 1.47 12.64
N ALA A 189 2.35 1.15 13.05
CA ALA A 189 1.28 2.15 13.10
C ALA A 189 1.63 3.33 14.02
N ALA A 190 2.22 3.06 15.19
CA ALA A 190 2.64 4.10 16.13
C ALA A 190 3.78 4.98 15.56
N ILE A 191 4.76 4.37 14.89
CA ILE A 191 5.85 5.11 14.21
C ILE A 191 5.27 5.98 13.09
N GLU A 192 4.41 5.44 12.22
CA GLU A 192 3.79 6.20 11.13
C GLU A 192 2.97 7.39 11.66
N LEU A 193 2.24 7.20 12.76
CA LEU A 193 1.47 8.28 13.38
C LEU A 193 2.41 9.35 13.94
N PHE A 194 3.42 8.95 14.72
CA PHE A 194 4.36 9.87 15.33
C PHE A 194 5.13 10.68 14.26
N THR A 195 5.69 10.02 13.26
CA THR A 195 6.47 10.67 12.21
C THR A 195 5.59 11.53 11.30
N GLY A 196 4.36 11.10 11.01
CA GLY A 196 3.40 11.91 10.25
C GLY A 196 2.96 13.18 10.98
N MET A 197 2.83 13.13 12.32
CA MET A 197 2.48 14.30 13.12
C MET A 197 3.66 15.27 13.34
N THR A 198 4.87 14.74 13.46
CA THR A 198 6.07 15.55 13.76
C THR A 198 6.79 16.06 12.52
N GLY A 199 6.55 15.45 11.34
CA GLY A 199 7.25 15.79 10.10
C GLY A 199 8.74 15.44 10.10
N VAL A 200 9.20 14.57 11.01
CA VAL A 200 10.63 14.21 11.18
C VAL A 200 11.19 13.53 9.91
N THR A 201 10.36 12.85 9.15
CA THR A 201 10.75 12.20 7.89
C THR A 201 9.96 12.78 6.71
N PRO A 202 10.40 13.94 6.17
CA PRO A 202 9.73 14.57 5.04
C PRO A 202 9.80 13.70 3.79
N GLY A 203 8.76 13.78 2.95
CA GLY A 203 8.70 13.02 1.69
C GLY A 203 8.17 11.59 1.81
N ILE A 204 7.79 11.14 3.01
CA ILE A 204 7.10 9.86 3.22
C ILE A 204 5.62 10.13 3.51
N ALA A 205 4.75 9.44 2.79
CA ALA A 205 3.30 9.59 2.94
C ALA A 205 2.77 8.76 4.13
N HIS A 206 3.16 9.12 5.36
CA HIS A 206 2.81 8.41 6.60
C HIS A 206 1.30 8.18 6.76
N PHE A 207 0.49 9.18 6.46
CA PHE A 207 -0.96 9.05 6.53
C PHE A 207 -1.55 8.13 5.46
N ALA A 208 -0.85 7.93 4.32
CA ALA A 208 -1.24 6.89 3.37
C ALA A 208 -1.05 5.48 3.97
N HIS A 209 0.06 5.24 4.68
CA HIS A 209 0.29 3.97 5.36
C HIS A 209 -0.78 3.69 6.42
N LEU A 210 -1.06 4.67 7.27
CA LEU A 210 -2.13 4.59 8.29
C LEU A 210 -3.51 4.39 7.65
N GLY A 211 -3.79 5.05 6.53
CA GLY A 211 -5.04 4.88 5.77
C GLY A 211 -5.21 3.44 5.28
N GLY A 212 -4.16 2.87 4.69
CA GLY A 212 -4.16 1.47 4.27
C GLY A 212 -4.44 0.51 5.43
N MET A 213 -3.80 0.71 6.58
CA MET A 213 -4.05 -0.08 7.79
C MET A 213 -5.48 0.06 8.31
N LEU A 214 -6.00 1.28 8.37
CA LEU A 214 -7.37 1.56 8.84
C LEU A 214 -8.41 0.86 7.97
N PHE A 215 -8.30 1.00 6.66
CA PHE A 215 -9.27 0.38 5.73
C PHE A 215 -9.15 -1.14 5.71
N ALA A 216 -7.95 -1.70 5.88
CA ALA A 216 -7.75 -3.13 6.10
C ALA A 216 -8.48 -3.62 7.36
N TRP A 217 -8.30 -2.92 8.47
CA TRP A 217 -8.94 -3.23 9.75
C TRP A 217 -10.46 -3.20 9.64
N LEU A 218 -11.03 -2.13 9.08
CA LEU A 218 -12.47 -1.99 8.88
C LEU A 218 -13.04 -3.08 7.96
N LEU A 219 -12.37 -3.39 6.85
CA LEU A 219 -12.83 -4.38 5.88
C LEU A 219 -12.83 -5.80 6.47
N ILE A 220 -11.78 -6.17 7.22
CA ILE A 220 -11.71 -7.48 7.87
C ILE A 220 -12.77 -7.61 8.97
N LEU A 221 -12.99 -6.56 9.77
CA LEU A 221 -14.06 -6.59 10.77
C LEU A 221 -15.43 -6.75 10.11
N TRP A 222 -15.68 -6.04 9.02
CA TRP A 222 -16.93 -6.16 8.28
C TRP A 222 -17.11 -7.56 7.68
N TRP A 223 -16.07 -8.14 7.08
CA TRP A 223 -16.10 -9.51 6.55
C TRP A 223 -16.33 -10.56 7.64
N ARG A 224 -15.68 -10.40 8.80
CA ARG A 224 -15.93 -11.28 9.98
C ARG A 224 -17.38 -11.23 10.42
N LYS A 225 -17.93 -10.01 10.60
CA LYS A 225 -19.32 -9.82 11.02
C LYS A 225 -20.33 -10.42 10.04
N ARG A 226 -20.03 -10.41 8.74
CA ARG A 226 -20.88 -10.95 7.67
C ARG A 226 -20.64 -12.42 7.35
N GLY A 227 -19.68 -13.07 7.98
CA GLY A 227 -19.28 -14.45 7.68
C GLY A 227 -18.72 -14.63 6.26
N ILE A 228 -18.15 -13.54 5.67
CA ILE A 228 -17.60 -13.53 4.31
C ILE A 228 -16.15 -14.00 4.30
N LEU A 229 -15.39 -13.72 5.34
CA LEU A 229 -13.92 -13.77 5.34
C LEU A 229 -13.35 -15.08 4.81
N PHE A 230 -13.91 -16.21 5.25
CA PHE A 230 -13.44 -17.55 4.85
C PHE A 230 -14.39 -18.28 3.88
N ASP A 231 -15.53 -17.71 3.53
CA ASP A 231 -16.49 -18.30 2.61
C ASP A 231 -16.13 -17.94 1.16
N GLN A 232 -15.55 -18.89 0.44
CA GLN A 232 -15.08 -18.69 -0.96
C GLN A 232 -16.22 -18.40 -1.94
N ASN A 233 -17.48 -18.64 -1.58
CA ASN A 233 -18.64 -18.42 -2.44
C ASN A 233 -19.30 -17.04 -2.26
N LYS A 234 -18.89 -16.28 -1.22
CA LYS A 234 -19.41 -14.95 -0.92
C LYS A 234 -18.44 -13.87 -1.38
N LEU A 235 -18.45 -13.60 -2.67
CA LEU A 235 -17.99 -12.36 -3.35
C LEU A 235 -18.21 -12.50 -4.84
#